data_37c4be95485a3a52150549f4ce574f7b
#
_entry.id   37c4be95485a3a52150549f4ce574f7b
#
_cell.length_a   1.000
_cell.length_b   1.000
_cell.length_c   1.000
_cell.angle_alpha   90.00
_cell.angle_beta   90.00
_cell.angle_gamma   90.00
#
_symmetry.space_group_name_H-M   'P 1'
#
loop_
_entity.id
_entity.type
_entity.pdbx_description
1 polymer ?
#
loop_
_entity_poly.entity_id
_entity_poly.type
_entity_poly.pdbx_seq_one_letter_code
_entity_poly.pdbx_strand_id
1 'polypeptide(L)'
;MTSNALSGNQKRKMKSASRLYAVQALFQMEHSAQTVDVVRHEFIDHRFGAVYEGDEMQEGDVDHFSRVLEDAVNYQAPIDQMANRAIVAKWAIARIDPTLRALFRAAGAELRHDDTPPRVVIKEYVDVAH
;
A
#
# COMPACT_ATOMS: atom_id res chain seq x y z
N MET A 1 -29.96 13.66 3.09
CA MET A 1 -29.47 13.45 3.07
C MET A 1 -28.79 12.85 2.83
N THR A 2 -28.41 12.73 2.77
CA THR A 2 -27.80 12.22 2.57
C THR A 2 -27.13 11.52 2.31
N SER A 3 -27.15 11.57 2.14
CA SER A 3 -26.52 10.35 2.16
C SER A 3 -25.18 10.28 1.53
N ASN A 4 -24.24 10.69 2.27
CA ASN A 4 -22.83 10.56 1.92
C ASN A 4 -22.25 9.26 2.41
N ALA A 5 -23.10 8.36 2.92
CA ALA A 5 -22.65 7.07 3.40
C ALA A 5 -22.27 6.17 2.23
N LEU A 6 -21.04 5.70 2.21
CA LEU A 6 -20.55 4.77 1.20
C LEU A 6 -21.07 3.37 1.48
N SER A 7 -21.40 2.62 0.43
CA SER A 7 -21.76 1.20 0.58
C SER A 7 -20.53 0.41 1.04
N GLY A 8 -20.77 -0.78 1.61
CA GLY A 8 -19.68 -1.67 2.00
C GLY A 8 -18.80 -2.04 0.81
N ASN A 9 -19.40 -2.23 -0.37
CA ASN A 9 -18.65 -2.55 -1.58
C ASN A 9 -17.75 -1.39 -2.01
N GLN A 10 -18.26 -0.16 -1.92
CA GLN A 10 -17.46 1.02 -2.24
C GLN A 10 -16.29 1.18 -1.28
N LYS A 11 -16.53 0.96 0.02
CA LYS A 11 -15.46 1.02 1.01
C LYS A 11 -14.37 -0.01 0.74
N ARG A 12 -14.75 -1.24 0.37
CA ARG A 12 -13.78 -2.27 0.01
C ARG A 12 -12.96 -1.90 -1.20
N LYS A 13 -13.61 -1.34 -2.23
CA LYS A 13 -12.91 -0.90 -3.44
C LYS A 13 -11.92 0.21 -3.12
N MET A 14 -12.29 1.15 -2.27
CA MET A 14 -11.42 2.23 -1.87
C MET A 14 -10.21 1.71 -1.09
N LYS A 15 -10.40 0.75 -0.19
CA LYS A 15 -9.29 0.14 0.54
C LYS A 15 -8.36 -0.64 -0.39
N SER A 16 -8.92 -1.38 -1.34
CA SER A 16 -8.12 -2.11 -2.32
C SER A 16 -7.29 -1.15 -3.17
N ALA A 17 -7.89 -0.06 -3.61
CA ALA A 17 -7.17 0.97 -4.34
C ALA A 17 -6.06 1.59 -3.49
N SER A 18 -6.34 1.84 -2.21
CA SER A 18 -5.34 2.39 -1.28
C SER A 18 -4.13 1.50 -1.14
N ARG A 19 -4.31 0.18 -1.17
CA ARG A 19 -3.20 -0.77 -1.10
C ARG A 19 -2.32 -0.67 -2.34
N LEU A 20 -2.92 -0.57 -3.52
CA LEU A 20 -2.17 -0.37 -4.76
C LEU A 20 -1.40 0.95 -4.70
N TYR A 21 -2.07 2.03 -4.29
CA TYR A 21 -1.41 3.33 -4.16
C TYR A 21 -0.27 3.29 -3.15
N ALA A 22 -0.42 2.57 -2.04
CA ALA A 22 0.63 2.43 -1.05
C ALA A 22 1.87 1.74 -1.63
N VAL A 23 1.68 0.68 -2.41
CA VAL A 23 2.79 0.00 -3.08
C VAL A 23 3.49 0.96 -4.04
N GLN A 24 2.72 1.70 -4.84
CA GLN A 24 3.28 2.67 -5.78
C GLN A 24 4.04 3.78 -5.05
N ALA A 25 3.50 4.26 -3.93
CA ALA A 25 4.14 5.30 -3.14
C ALA A 25 5.46 4.84 -2.54
N LEU A 26 5.49 3.63 -1.98
CA LEU A 26 6.72 3.06 -1.43
C LEU A 26 7.78 2.83 -2.51
N PHE A 27 7.36 2.39 -3.69
CA PHE A 27 8.26 2.26 -4.83
C PHE A 27 8.85 3.62 -5.20
N GLN A 28 8.00 4.65 -5.29
CA GLN A 28 8.44 6.00 -5.63
C GLN A 28 9.44 6.54 -4.61
N MET A 29 9.17 6.33 -3.32
CA MET A 29 10.05 6.79 -2.26
C MET A 29 11.44 6.14 -2.35
N GLU A 30 11.51 4.88 -2.73
CA GLU A 30 12.78 4.19 -2.87
C GLU A 30 13.63 4.75 -4.02
N HIS A 31 12.99 5.29 -5.04
CA HIS A 31 13.67 5.83 -6.23
C HIS A 31 13.80 7.35 -6.20
N SER A 32 13.41 7.98 -5.10
CA SER A 32 13.49 9.42 -4.94
C SER A 32 13.95 9.75 -3.52
N ALA A 33 14.32 10.99 -3.28
CA ALA A 33 14.70 11.44 -1.94
C ALA A 33 13.52 12.06 -1.21
N GLN A 34 12.30 11.79 -1.64
CA GLN A 34 11.10 12.39 -1.06
C GLN A 34 10.75 11.75 0.29
N THR A 35 10.24 12.58 1.20
CA THR A 35 9.75 12.11 2.51
C THR A 35 8.38 11.47 2.37
N VAL A 36 7.97 10.74 3.41
CA VAL A 36 6.66 10.12 3.45
C VAL A 36 5.55 11.18 3.36
N ASP A 37 5.74 12.33 3.99
CA ASP A 37 4.72 13.40 3.95
C ASP A 37 4.54 13.97 2.55
N VAL A 38 5.62 14.19 1.83
CA VAL A 38 5.57 14.72 0.46
C VAL A 38 4.84 13.73 -0.46
N VAL A 39 5.22 12.46 -0.40
CA VAL A 39 4.62 11.42 -1.24
C VAL A 39 3.16 11.22 -0.89
N ARG A 40 2.82 11.20 0.40
CA ARG A 40 1.44 11.07 0.83
C ARG A 40 0.55 12.17 0.26
N HIS A 41 0.99 13.41 0.36
CA HIS A 41 0.23 14.55 -0.18
C HIS A 41 0.08 14.46 -1.70
N GLU A 42 1.13 14.07 -2.41
CA GLU A 42 1.07 13.91 -3.86
C GLU A 42 0.01 12.90 -4.26
N PHE A 43 -0.02 11.74 -3.60
CA PHE A 43 -0.99 10.70 -3.94
C PHE A 43 -2.42 11.10 -3.60
N ILE A 44 -2.63 11.70 -2.43
CA ILE A 44 -3.98 12.12 -2.02
C ILE A 44 -4.49 13.24 -2.94
N ASP A 45 -3.65 14.20 -3.28
CA ASP A 45 -4.05 15.38 -4.05
C ASP A 45 -4.11 15.12 -5.55
N HIS A 46 -3.28 14.24 -6.09
CA HIS A 46 -3.09 14.12 -7.53
C HIS A 46 -3.26 12.72 -8.12
N ARG A 47 -3.24 11.67 -7.29
CA ARG A 47 -3.34 10.30 -7.79
C ARG A 47 -4.68 9.65 -7.48
N PHE A 48 -5.24 9.93 -6.31
CA PHE A 48 -6.53 9.38 -5.91
C PHE A 48 -7.62 9.93 -6.82
N GLY A 49 -8.35 9.03 -7.49
CA GLY A 49 -9.44 9.42 -8.37
C GLY A 49 -9.01 10.17 -9.62
N ALA A 50 -7.73 10.19 -9.95
CA ALA A 50 -7.23 10.90 -11.12
C ALA A 50 -7.72 10.26 -12.42
N VAL A 51 -7.80 11.06 -13.49
CA VAL A 51 -8.17 10.54 -14.81
C VAL A 51 -6.92 10.41 -15.67
N TYR A 52 -6.66 9.19 -16.16
CA TYR A 52 -5.54 8.91 -17.05
C TYR A 52 -6.06 8.30 -18.34
N GLU A 53 -5.71 8.90 -19.47
CA GLU A 53 -6.09 8.40 -20.80
C GLU A 53 -7.60 8.14 -20.93
N GLY A 54 -8.41 9.02 -20.29
CA GLY A 54 -9.86 8.90 -20.31
C GLY A 54 -10.45 7.98 -19.25
N ASP A 55 -9.61 7.24 -18.52
CA ASP A 55 -10.09 6.36 -17.44
C ASP A 55 -9.90 7.02 -16.09
N GLU A 56 -10.98 7.05 -15.31
CA GLU A 56 -10.93 7.57 -13.95
C GLU A 56 -10.41 6.51 -13.00
N MET A 57 -9.34 6.86 -12.26
CA MET A 57 -8.78 5.97 -11.24
C MET A 57 -9.70 5.93 -10.03
N GLN A 58 -9.72 4.79 -9.35
CA GLN A 58 -10.51 4.60 -8.14
C GLN A 58 -10.04 5.55 -7.05
N GLU A 59 -11.00 6.18 -6.36
CA GLU A 59 -10.70 6.98 -5.17
C GLU A 59 -10.14 6.08 -4.08
N GLY A 60 -9.15 6.56 -3.32
CA GLY A 60 -8.55 5.80 -2.24
C GLY A 60 -9.17 6.12 -0.89
N ASP A 61 -8.94 5.24 0.07
CA ASP A 61 -9.25 5.46 1.48
C ASP A 61 -8.02 6.15 2.10
N VAL A 62 -8.14 7.43 2.40
CA VAL A 62 -7.03 8.26 2.88
C VAL A 62 -6.43 7.70 4.17
N ASP A 63 -7.28 7.33 5.12
CA ASP A 63 -6.82 6.82 6.41
C ASP A 63 -6.08 5.50 6.26
N HIS A 64 -6.60 4.60 5.45
CA HIS A 64 -5.98 3.30 5.21
C HIS A 64 -4.63 3.48 4.49
N PHE A 65 -4.60 4.28 3.45
CA PHE A 65 -3.40 4.59 2.69
C PHE A 65 -2.32 5.18 3.59
N SER A 66 -2.69 6.21 4.38
CA SER A 66 -1.74 6.91 5.26
C SER A 66 -1.17 5.96 6.30
N ARG A 67 -2.01 5.11 6.89
CA ARG A 67 -1.58 4.16 7.91
C ARG A 67 -0.61 3.12 7.35
N VAL A 68 -0.95 2.53 6.20
CA VAL A 68 -0.06 1.55 5.58
C VAL A 68 1.28 2.18 5.23
N LEU A 69 1.25 3.37 4.63
CA LEU A 69 2.46 4.06 4.22
C LEU A 69 3.34 4.42 5.40
N GLU A 70 2.76 5.02 6.44
CA GLU A 70 3.49 5.42 7.63
C GLU A 70 4.06 4.23 8.38
N ASP A 71 3.29 3.16 8.52
CA ASP A 71 3.76 1.95 9.20
C ASP A 71 4.87 1.25 8.43
N ALA A 72 4.79 1.24 7.11
CA ALA A 72 5.84 0.66 6.29
C ALA A 72 7.17 1.39 6.50
N VAL A 73 7.12 2.72 6.64
CA VAL A 73 8.31 3.53 6.89
C VAL A 73 8.79 3.37 8.34
N ASN A 74 7.88 3.49 9.30
CA ASN A 74 8.23 3.48 10.71
C ASN A 74 8.71 2.11 11.20
N TYR A 75 8.21 1.05 10.62
CA TYR A 75 8.54 -0.33 11.00
C TYR A 75 9.27 -1.09 9.91
N GLN A 76 9.98 -0.38 9.05
CA GLN A 76 10.66 -0.99 7.90
C GLN A 76 11.62 -2.09 8.32
N ALA A 77 12.44 -1.88 9.34
CA ALA A 77 13.42 -2.86 9.76
C ALA A 77 12.78 -4.17 10.23
N PRO A 78 11.83 -4.18 11.17
CA PRO A 78 11.18 -5.43 11.57
C PRO A 78 10.36 -6.06 10.45
N ILE A 79 9.75 -5.26 9.55
CA ILE A 79 9.02 -5.80 8.40
C ILE A 79 10.00 -6.50 7.45
N ASP A 80 11.13 -5.88 7.15
CA ASP A 80 12.15 -6.45 6.27
C ASP A 80 12.73 -7.75 6.89
N GLN A 81 12.92 -7.78 8.20
CA GLN A 81 13.37 -8.99 8.89
C GLN A 81 12.36 -10.12 8.76
N MET A 82 11.08 -9.80 8.93
CA MET A 82 10.00 -10.78 8.79
C MET A 82 9.95 -11.32 7.36
N ALA A 83 10.07 -10.45 6.37
CA ALA A 83 10.06 -10.85 4.97
C ALA A 83 11.28 -11.72 4.63
N ASN A 84 12.45 -11.37 5.14
CA ASN A 84 13.67 -12.17 4.92
C ASN A 84 13.54 -13.57 5.51
N ARG A 85 12.87 -13.71 6.64
CA ARG A 85 12.64 -15.04 7.25
C ARG A 85 11.64 -15.87 6.44
N ALA A 86 10.68 -15.21 5.80
CA ALA A 86 9.65 -15.89 5.02
C ALA A 86 10.11 -16.26 3.62
N ILE A 87 11.09 -15.55 3.08
CA ILE A 87 11.63 -15.77 1.74
C ILE A 87 12.70 -16.87 1.84
N VAL A 88 12.79 -17.72 0.80
CA VAL A 88 13.81 -18.75 0.72
C VAL A 88 15.21 -18.11 0.89
N ALA A 89 16.04 -18.75 1.70
CA ALA A 89 17.30 -18.21 2.21
C ALA A 89 18.25 -17.59 1.17
N LYS A 90 18.10 -17.89 -0.10
CA LYS A 90 18.95 -17.36 -1.16
C LYS A 90 18.62 -15.90 -1.53
N TRP A 91 17.49 -15.39 -1.09
CA TRP A 91 16.95 -14.12 -1.55
C TRP A 91 16.69 -13.20 -0.37
N ALA A 92 17.61 -12.30 -0.10
CA ALA A 92 17.35 -11.23 0.85
C ALA A 92 16.44 -10.19 0.19
N ILE A 93 15.59 -9.53 0.99
CA ILE A 93 14.67 -8.52 0.47
C ILE A 93 15.41 -7.41 -0.30
N ALA A 94 16.64 -7.10 0.09
CA ALA A 94 17.44 -6.08 -0.60
C ALA A 94 17.82 -6.46 -2.03
N ARG A 95 17.74 -7.76 -2.37
CA ARG A 95 18.13 -8.27 -3.68
C ARG A 95 16.96 -8.51 -4.62
N ILE A 96 15.72 -8.38 -4.12
CA ILE A 96 14.55 -8.58 -4.96
C ILE A 96 14.19 -7.29 -5.67
N ASP A 97 13.34 -7.44 -6.69
CA ASP A 97 12.86 -6.30 -7.47
C ASP A 97 12.25 -5.24 -6.56
N PRO A 98 12.51 -3.94 -6.81
CA PRO A 98 11.96 -2.86 -5.99
C PRO A 98 10.43 -2.86 -5.90
N THR A 99 9.73 -3.30 -6.94
CA THR A 99 8.27 -3.40 -6.90
C THR A 99 7.83 -4.45 -5.91
N LEU A 100 8.48 -5.63 -5.92
CA LEU A 100 8.20 -6.67 -4.94
C LEU A 100 8.56 -6.24 -3.53
N ARG A 101 9.66 -5.51 -3.39
CA ARG A 101 10.07 -4.97 -2.09
C ARG A 101 9.01 -4.03 -1.52
N ALA A 102 8.48 -3.12 -2.35
CA ALA A 102 7.41 -2.22 -1.95
C ALA A 102 6.15 -3.00 -1.58
N LEU A 103 5.82 -4.05 -2.35
CA LEU A 103 4.68 -4.91 -2.06
C LEU A 103 4.82 -5.59 -0.70
N PHE A 104 5.99 -6.16 -0.41
CA PHE A 104 6.24 -6.81 0.89
C PHE A 104 6.17 -5.81 2.05
N ARG A 105 6.66 -4.61 1.86
CA ARG A 105 6.62 -3.59 2.91
C ARG A 105 5.21 -3.13 3.20
N ALA A 106 4.39 -2.92 2.17
CA ALA A 106 2.99 -2.55 2.35
C ALA A 106 2.20 -3.66 3.02
N ALA A 107 2.36 -4.90 2.53
CA ALA A 107 1.68 -6.05 3.11
C ALA A 107 2.11 -6.28 4.56
N GLY A 108 3.41 -6.18 4.82
CA GLY A 108 3.95 -6.35 6.18
C GLY A 108 3.42 -5.29 7.14
N ALA A 109 3.31 -4.05 6.68
CA ALA A 109 2.74 -2.97 7.48
C ALA A 109 1.30 -3.29 7.88
N GLU A 110 0.50 -3.75 6.93
CA GLU A 110 -0.90 -4.06 7.19
C GLU A 110 -1.07 -5.29 8.07
N LEU A 111 -0.20 -6.29 7.91
CA LEU A 111 -0.22 -7.49 8.76
C LEU A 111 0.13 -7.19 10.22
N ARG A 112 0.84 -6.12 10.48
CA ARG A 112 1.16 -5.70 11.86
C ARG A 112 -0.03 -5.08 12.57
N HIS A 113 -1.03 -4.62 11.82
CA HIS A 113 -2.27 -4.10 12.39
C HIS A 113 -3.30 -5.19 12.54
N ASP A 114 -4.13 -5.10 13.58
CA ASP A 114 -5.16 -6.10 13.84
C ASP A 114 -6.48 -5.80 13.13
N ASP A 115 -6.57 -4.66 12.44
CA ASP A 115 -7.82 -4.19 11.83
C ASP A 115 -8.29 -5.07 10.68
N THR A 116 -7.35 -5.62 9.91
CA THR A 116 -7.68 -6.44 8.75
C THR A 116 -7.21 -7.87 9.01
N PRO A 117 -8.08 -8.87 8.84
CA PRO A 117 -7.66 -10.27 9.01
C PRO A 117 -6.51 -10.63 8.08
N PRO A 118 -5.51 -11.40 8.54
CA PRO A 118 -4.36 -11.77 7.70
C PRO A 118 -4.73 -12.41 6.37
N ARG A 119 -5.79 -13.22 6.35
CA ARG A 119 -6.28 -13.85 5.12
C ARG A 119 -6.66 -12.81 4.07
N VAL A 120 -7.33 -11.74 4.49
CA VAL A 120 -7.76 -10.66 3.61
C VAL A 120 -6.54 -9.89 3.11
N VAL A 121 -5.59 -9.59 4.01
CA VAL A 121 -4.35 -8.89 3.63
C VAL A 121 -3.60 -9.66 2.55
N ILE A 122 -3.41 -10.96 2.76
CA ILE A 122 -2.68 -11.81 1.80
C ILE A 122 -3.39 -11.81 0.45
N LYS A 123 -4.70 -12.02 0.45
CA LYS A 123 -5.48 -12.03 -0.80
C LYS A 123 -5.37 -10.72 -1.54
N GLU A 124 -5.52 -9.60 -0.83
CA GLU A 124 -5.50 -8.27 -1.44
C GLU A 124 -4.15 -7.96 -2.08
N TYR A 125 -3.04 -8.30 -1.42
CA TYR A 125 -1.72 -8.01 -1.98
C TYR A 125 -1.32 -8.99 -3.07
N VAL A 126 -1.87 -10.20 -3.09
CA VAL A 126 -1.75 -11.09 -4.24
C VAL A 126 -2.46 -10.46 -5.44
N ASP A 127 -3.64 -9.90 -5.24
CA ASP A 127 -4.39 -9.22 -6.30
C ASP A 127 -3.64 -7.99 -6.81
N VAL A 128 -3.01 -7.22 -5.92
CA VAL A 128 -2.18 -6.07 -6.32
C VAL A 128 -1.01 -6.54 -7.20
N ALA A 129 -0.40 -7.68 -6.88
CA ALA A 129 0.75 -8.21 -7.62
C ALA A 129 0.36 -8.66 -9.03
N HIS A 130 -0.89 -8.96 -9.28
CA HIS A 130 -1.37 -9.30 -10.61
C HIS A 130 -1.80 -8.05 -11.35
#